data_531ff36fe692ea4430c0280ac3ec97c9
#
_entry.id   531ff36fe692ea4430c0280ac3ec97c9
#
_cell.length_a   1.000
_cell.length_b   1.000
_cell.length_c   1.000
_cell.angle_alpha   90.00
_cell.angle_beta   90.00
_cell.angle_gamma   90.00
#
_symmetry.space_group_name_H-M   'P 1'
#
loop_
_entity.id
_entity.type
_entity.pdbx_description
1 polymer ?
#
loop_
_entity_poly.entity_id
_entity_poly.type
_entity_poly.pdbx_seq_one_letter_code
_entity_poly.pdbx_strand_id
1 'polypeptide(L)'
;MKVVSIMIAKWPTRALCSILFILALWAPLGLQADQAQYFYDELGRLIGVVDGQNNAAVYNYDEVGNLLKIDRFTTTGGNVGIFLVAPGSSLVNKPVEIRGFGFTSPPSSNQVRFNGTSASILSGTTSSLLVTVPAGATTGPITVINANGTATSPQAFTVLVPPIITHLDPLKAPQGITTRVFIKGFNLKTATAVQFTQAGLTATIQSGATDDTLPVNVVVGGAVPPGSYAFSVTTPSGTAQSGTMKVTVTLPVPGFNTTKLLTIKMPLNTSVPATSQPSGPSASTTMATTVQIPLTTTVPATVAPTGPSFDVSPVTSVGMP
;
A
#
# COMPACT_ATOMS: atom_id res chain seq x y z
N MET A 1 -33.25 -49.89 71.48
CA MET A 1 -32.37 -48.91 70.78
C MET A 1 -30.96 -49.12 71.28
N LYS A 2 -30.09 -49.89 70.51
CA LYS A 2 -28.70 -50.16 70.89
C LYS A 2 -27.80 -49.14 70.30
N VAL A 3 -27.11 -48.37 71.13
CA VAL A 3 -26.10 -47.44 70.74
C VAL A 3 -24.82 -48.22 70.54
N VAL A 4 -24.30 -48.23 69.30
CA VAL A 4 -22.98 -48.79 68.99
C VAL A 4 -21.96 -47.68 69.17
N SER A 5 -21.09 -47.82 70.20
CA SER A 5 -20.01 -46.93 70.45
C SER A 5 -18.82 -47.35 69.60
N ILE A 6 -18.41 -46.48 68.60
CA ILE A 6 -17.22 -46.72 67.77
C ILE A 6 -16.02 -46.22 68.56
N MET A 7 -15.18 -47.12 69.03
CA MET A 7 -13.85 -46.75 69.55
C MET A 7 -12.93 -46.34 68.43
N ILE A 8 -12.60 -45.05 68.37
CA ILE A 8 -11.54 -44.50 67.48
C ILE A 8 -10.19 -44.82 68.15
N ALA A 9 -9.49 -45.82 67.65
CA ALA A 9 -8.13 -46.13 68.10
C ALA A 9 -7.20 -44.91 67.73
N LYS A 10 -6.58 -44.30 68.74
CA LYS A 10 -5.54 -43.27 68.54
C LYS A 10 -4.28 -43.95 67.97
N TRP A 11 -4.07 -43.78 66.67
CA TRP A 11 -2.83 -44.17 66.06
C TRP A 11 -1.73 -43.09 66.39
N PRO A 12 -0.49 -43.55 66.72
CA PRO A 12 0.57 -42.61 67.07
C PRO A 12 0.93 -41.74 65.83
N THR A 13 1.02 -40.46 66.05
CA THR A 13 1.30 -39.42 65.02
C THR A 13 2.52 -39.68 64.15
N ARG A 14 3.45 -40.51 64.60
CA ARG A 14 4.64 -40.95 63.85
C ARG A 14 4.35 -41.92 62.71
N ALA A 15 3.31 -42.74 62.81
CA ALA A 15 2.89 -43.70 61.75
C ALA A 15 2.19 -42.98 60.59
N LEU A 16 1.43 -41.92 60.86
CA LEU A 16 0.79 -41.11 59.80
C LEU A 16 1.81 -40.35 58.95
N CYS A 17 2.87 -39.82 59.54
CA CYS A 17 3.92 -39.15 58.78
C CYS A 17 4.72 -40.08 57.87
N SER A 18 4.96 -41.32 58.31
CA SER A 18 5.68 -42.31 57.51
C SER A 18 4.81 -42.83 56.31
N ILE A 19 3.52 -42.95 56.45
CA ILE A 19 2.62 -43.37 55.39
C ILE A 19 2.45 -42.21 54.37
N LEU A 20 2.33 -40.98 54.81
CA LEU A 20 2.31 -39.81 53.91
C LEU A 20 3.61 -39.65 53.15
N PHE A 21 4.77 -39.93 53.72
CA PHE A 21 6.07 -39.86 53.06
C PHE A 21 6.24 -40.97 52.02
N ILE A 22 5.74 -42.18 52.26
CA ILE A 22 5.78 -43.31 51.34
C ILE A 22 4.78 -43.09 50.16
N LEU A 23 3.58 -42.50 50.41
CA LEU A 23 2.68 -42.11 49.34
C LEU A 23 3.19 -40.98 48.46
N ALA A 24 3.99 -40.05 49.00
CA ALA A 24 4.64 -39.00 48.23
C ALA A 24 5.76 -39.51 47.28
N LEU A 25 6.41 -40.65 47.67
CA LEU A 25 7.39 -41.30 46.78
C LEU A 25 6.77 -42.12 45.63
N TRP A 26 5.45 -42.37 45.68
CA TRP A 26 4.71 -43.05 44.63
C TRP A 26 3.81 -42.11 43.84
N ALA A 27 3.94 -40.77 43.98
CA ALA A 27 3.38 -39.86 43.01
C ALA A 27 4.01 -40.23 41.66
N PRO A 28 3.22 -40.53 40.61
CA PRO A 28 3.79 -40.76 39.31
C PRO A 28 4.55 -39.49 38.96
N LEU A 29 5.88 -39.63 38.78
CA LEU A 29 6.64 -38.64 38.06
C LEU A 29 5.89 -38.46 36.75
N GLY A 30 5.15 -37.37 36.63
CA GLY A 30 4.40 -37.09 35.42
C GLY A 30 5.40 -37.19 34.27
N LEU A 31 5.25 -38.23 33.49
CA LEU A 31 5.88 -38.33 32.20
C LEU A 31 5.34 -37.13 31.41
N GLN A 32 6.06 -36.01 31.51
CA GLN A 32 5.80 -34.86 30.67
C GLN A 32 6.13 -35.33 29.27
N ALA A 33 5.08 -35.57 28.47
CA ALA A 33 5.26 -35.94 27.09
C ALA A 33 6.17 -34.86 26.46
N ASP A 34 7.28 -35.29 25.92
CA ASP A 34 8.23 -34.45 25.25
C ASP A 34 7.54 -33.87 23.99
N GLN A 35 7.10 -32.61 24.07
CA GLN A 35 6.34 -31.97 23.01
C GLN A 35 7.33 -31.41 22.00
N ALA A 36 7.44 -32.07 20.86
CA ALA A 36 8.14 -31.52 19.72
C ALA A 36 7.27 -30.50 18.97
N GLN A 37 7.86 -29.37 18.61
CA GLN A 37 7.26 -28.35 17.74
C GLN A 37 7.78 -28.53 16.33
N TYR A 38 6.88 -28.52 15.35
CA TYR A 38 7.18 -28.70 13.93
C TYR A 38 6.92 -27.38 13.21
N PHE A 39 7.88 -26.95 12.40
CA PHE A 39 7.82 -25.70 11.63
C PHE A 39 7.83 -26.01 10.15
N TYR A 40 6.88 -25.41 9.41
CA TYR A 40 6.70 -25.62 7.98
C TYR A 40 6.85 -24.29 7.23
N ASP A 41 7.34 -24.32 6.00
CA ASP A 41 7.37 -23.17 5.10
C ASP A 41 5.99 -22.97 4.42
N GLU A 42 5.89 -21.94 3.57
CA GLU A 42 4.67 -21.61 2.83
C GLU A 42 4.25 -22.71 1.83
N LEU A 43 5.15 -23.60 1.45
CA LEU A 43 4.90 -24.75 0.58
C LEU A 43 4.52 -26.01 1.37
N GLY A 44 4.44 -25.92 2.71
CA GLY A 44 4.14 -27.05 3.60
C GLY A 44 5.32 -28.01 3.82
N ARG A 45 6.57 -27.63 3.50
CA ARG A 45 7.75 -28.44 3.76
C ARG A 45 8.21 -28.25 5.20
N LEU A 46 8.62 -29.32 5.86
CA LEU A 46 9.15 -29.27 7.22
C LEU A 46 10.53 -28.60 7.22
N ILE A 47 10.64 -27.42 7.79
CA ILE A 47 11.91 -26.65 7.85
C ILE A 47 12.60 -26.71 9.21
N GLY A 48 11.88 -27.12 10.26
CA GLY A 48 12.45 -27.21 11.59
C GLY A 48 11.64 -28.07 12.54
N VAL A 49 12.33 -28.66 13.50
CA VAL A 49 11.73 -29.35 14.65
C VAL A 49 12.47 -28.91 15.90
N VAL A 50 11.76 -28.62 16.98
CA VAL A 50 12.32 -28.33 18.31
C VAL A 50 11.69 -29.29 19.29
N ASP A 51 12.48 -30.06 20.02
CA ASP A 51 12.00 -30.96 21.07
C ASP A 51 11.73 -30.25 22.40
N GLY A 52 11.19 -30.96 23.38
CA GLY A 52 10.90 -30.40 24.69
C GLY A 52 12.13 -30.02 25.51
N GLN A 53 13.31 -30.48 25.13
CA GLN A 53 14.59 -30.05 25.67
C GLN A 53 15.20 -28.88 24.89
N ASN A 54 14.45 -28.33 23.91
CA ASN A 54 14.88 -27.24 23.06
C ASN A 54 16.06 -27.60 22.11
N ASN A 55 16.32 -28.91 21.87
CA ASN A 55 17.20 -29.31 20.77
C ASN A 55 16.47 -29.10 19.45
N ALA A 56 17.22 -28.75 18.40
CA ALA A 56 16.65 -28.41 17.13
C ALA A 56 17.20 -29.27 15.98
N ALA A 57 16.35 -29.51 14.96
CA ALA A 57 16.76 -30.01 13.66
C ALA A 57 16.28 -29.03 12.57
N VAL A 58 17.19 -28.60 11.70
CA VAL A 58 16.90 -27.69 10.58
C VAL A 58 16.99 -28.49 9.29
N TYR A 59 15.95 -28.43 8.48
CA TYR A 59 15.84 -29.15 7.20
C TYR A 59 16.11 -28.17 6.05
N ASN A 60 17.14 -28.43 5.28
CA ASN A 60 17.56 -27.61 4.15
C ASN A 60 17.16 -28.28 2.84
N TYR A 61 16.52 -27.54 1.95
CA TYR A 61 16.04 -28.03 0.66
C TYR A 61 16.68 -27.25 -0.50
N ASP A 62 16.77 -27.88 -1.68
CA ASP A 62 17.05 -27.18 -2.91
C ASP A 62 15.82 -26.43 -3.45
N GLU A 63 15.98 -25.70 -4.56
CA GLU A 63 14.91 -24.91 -5.17
C GLU A 63 13.73 -25.75 -5.68
N VAL A 64 13.99 -27.03 -6.01
CA VAL A 64 12.95 -27.98 -6.50
C VAL A 64 12.33 -28.82 -5.39
N GLY A 65 12.80 -28.67 -4.13
CA GLY A 65 12.21 -29.30 -2.94
C GLY A 65 12.86 -30.61 -2.51
N ASN A 66 14.02 -30.99 -3.04
CA ASN A 66 14.77 -32.14 -2.52
C ASN A 66 15.46 -31.78 -1.20
N LEU A 67 15.40 -32.67 -0.23
CA LEU A 67 16.10 -32.49 1.04
C LEU A 67 17.62 -32.67 0.82
N LEU A 68 18.38 -31.61 1.06
CA LEU A 68 19.83 -31.57 0.91
C LEU A 68 20.54 -31.98 2.19
N LYS A 69 20.05 -31.51 3.35
CA LYS A 69 20.75 -31.62 4.62
C LYS A 69 19.82 -31.48 5.80
N ILE A 70 20.12 -32.18 6.90
CA ILE A 70 19.52 -31.96 8.22
C ILE A 70 20.62 -31.57 9.21
N ASP A 71 20.59 -30.31 9.66
CA ASP A 71 21.48 -29.83 10.72
C ASP A 71 20.83 -30.05 12.08
N ARG A 72 21.57 -30.65 13.02
CA ARG A 72 21.08 -30.88 14.39
C ARG A 72 21.87 -30.03 15.38
N PHE A 73 21.12 -29.41 16.29
CA PHE A 73 21.63 -28.54 17.34
C PHE A 73 21.13 -29.02 18.69
N THR A 74 22.01 -29.01 19.68
CA THR A 74 21.64 -29.34 21.06
C THR A 74 21.72 -28.10 21.95
N THR A 75 20.87 -28.00 22.95
CA THR A 75 20.84 -26.87 23.91
C THR A 75 22.14 -26.74 24.69
N THR A 76 22.86 -27.82 24.95
CA THR A 76 24.17 -27.81 25.62
C THR A 76 25.27 -27.13 24.81
N GLY A 77 25.03 -26.85 23.52
CA GLY A 77 25.99 -26.21 22.64
C GLY A 77 25.91 -24.69 22.54
N GLY A 78 24.96 -24.06 23.26
CA GLY A 78 24.78 -22.59 23.18
C GLY A 78 24.42 -22.10 21.78
N ASN A 79 23.50 -22.79 21.09
CA ASN A 79 23.10 -22.45 19.73
C ASN A 79 21.78 -21.69 19.69
N VAL A 80 21.66 -20.74 18.78
CA VAL A 80 20.43 -20.03 18.45
C VAL A 80 20.20 -20.05 16.95
N GLY A 81 18.95 -20.21 16.51
CA GLY A 81 18.61 -20.24 15.08
C GLY A 81 17.23 -19.69 14.82
N ILE A 82 17.02 -19.18 13.60
CA ILE A 82 15.73 -18.71 13.08
C ILE A 82 15.30 -19.64 11.97
N PHE A 83 14.09 -20.22 12.07
CA PHE A 83 13.47 -21.02 11.01
C PHE A 83 12.66 -20.14 10.07
N LEU A 84 11.81 -19.28 10.66
CA LEU A 84 10.78 -18.55 9.95
C LEU A 84 10.52 -17.20 10.61
N VAL A 85 10.20 -16.22 9.76
CA VAL A 85 9.65 -14.91 10.16
C VAL A 85 8.26 -14.78 9.53
N ALA A 86 7.23 -14.60 10.35
CA ALA A 86 5.85 -14.55 9.89
C ALA A 86 5.11 -13.30 10.42
N PRO A 87 4.51 -12.48 9.53
CA PRO A 87 4.64 -12.53 8.07
C PRO A 87 6.06 -12.13 7.61
N GLY A 88 6.48 -12.55 6.40
CA GLY A 88 7.78 -12.20 5.80
C GLY A 88 7.91 -10.73 5.37
N SER A 89 6.80 -9.97 5.44
CA SER A 89 6.74 -8.53 5.16
C SER A 89 5.72 -7.85 6.06
N SER A 90 6.00 -6.61 6.48
CA SER A 90 5.04 -5.81 7.27
C SER A 90 5.39 -4.32 7.25
N LEU A 91 4.42 -3.52 7.67
CA LEU A 91 4.59 -2.10 7.94
C LEU A 91 5.36 -1.89 9.25
N VAL A 92 6.01 -0.73 9.37
CA VAL A 92 6.57 -0.23 10.63
C VAL A 92 5.48 -0.19 11.72
N ASN A 93 5.87 -0.46 12.96
CA ASN A 93 5.01 -0.53 14.15
C ASN A 93 3.97 -1.67 14.14
N LYS A 94 4.11 -2.66 13.27
CA LYS A 94 3.27 -3.87 13.27
C LYS A 94 4.02 -5.04 13.90
N PRO A 95 3.29 -5.98 14.55
CA PRO A 95 3.91 -7.16 15.13
C PRO A 95 4.34 -8.16 14.06
N VAL A 96 5.44 -8.85 14.35
CA VAL A 96 6.01 -9.94 13.54
C VAL A 96 6.45 -11.04 14.49
N GLU A 97 6.17 -12.29 14.16
CA GLU A 97 6.60 -13.46 14.92
C GLU A 97 7.87 -14.05 14.30
N ILE A 98 8.89 -14.25 15.12
CA ILE A 98 10.12 -14.95 14.75
C ILE A 98 10.08 -16.32 15.39
N ARG A 99 10.11 -17.38 14.61
CA ARG A 99 10.15 -18.76 15.07
C ARG A 99 11.52 -19.37 14.87
N GLY A 100 12.00 -20.06 15.89
CA GLY A 100 13.34 -20.58 15.90
C GLY A 100 13.62 -21.50 17.08
N PHE A 101 14.85 -21.52 17.53
CA PHE A 101 15.31 -22.27 18.70
C PHE A 101 16.41 -21.50 19.44
N GLY A 102 16.66 -21.86 20.71
CA GLY A 102 17.74 -21.27 21.49
C GLY A 102 17.49 -19.83 21.93
N PHE A 103 16.25 -19.34 21.87
CA PHE A 103 15.91 -18.04 22.44
C PHE A 103 15.96 -18.15 23.96
N THR A 104 16.41 -17.08 24.62
CA THR A 104 16.60 -17.04 26.07
C THR A 104 15.35 -16.52 26.79
N SER A 105 15.16 -17.01 28.02
CA SER A 105 14.13 -16.53 28.94
C SER A 105 14.81 -15.75 30.09
N PRO A 106 14.31 -14.57 30.49
CA PRO A 106 13.12 -13.87 29.96
C PRO A 106 13.33 -13.37 28.50
N PRO A 107 12.25 -13.11 27.73
CA PRO A 107 12.37 -12.66 26.32
C PRO A 107 13.25 -11.43 26.13
N SER A 108 13.30 -10.54 27.12
CA SER A 108 14.16 -9.34 27.14
C SER A 108 15.66 -9.63 27.12
N SER A 109 16.08 -10.87 27.38
CA SER A 109 17.48 -11.30 27.26
C SER A 109 17.91 -11.56 25.82
N ASN A 110 16.99 -11.45 24.86
CA ASN A 110 17.28 -11.49 23.43
C ASN A 110 17.32 -10.06 22.88
N GLN A 111 18.20 -9.79 21.93
CA GLN A 111 18.21 -8.57 21.14
C GLN A 111 17.81 -8.91 19.70
N VAL A 112 16.75 -8.28 19.20
CA VAL A 112 16.28 -8.46 17.82
C VAL A 112 16.60 -7.21 17.02
N ARG A 113 17.10 -7.40 15.79
CA ARG A 113 17.40 -6.31 14.87
C ARG A 113 16.83 -6.59 13.48
N PHE A 114 16.18 -5.60 12.89
CA PHE A 114 15.72 -5.59 11.50
C PHE A 114 16.75 -4.83 10.66
N ASN A 115 17.54 -5.56 9.89
CA ASN A 115 18.64 -5.00 9.09
C ASN A 115 19.48 -3.98 9.89
N GLY A 116 19.86 -4.35 11.11
CA GLY A 116 20.64 -3.51 12.02
C GLY A 116 19.83 -2.63 12.98
N THR A 117 18.56 -2.29 12.69
CA THR A 117 17.71 -1.46 13.56
C THR A 117 17.10 -2.30 14.68
N SER A 118 17.33 -1.91 15.96
CA SER A 118 16.86 -2.65 17.13
C SER A 118 15.33 -2.61 17.25
N ALA A 119 14.73 -3.77 17.55
CA ALA A 119 13.30 -3.96 17.72
C ALA A 119 12.91 -4.20 19.18
N SER A 120 11.69 -3.82 19.53
CA SER A 120 11.09 -4.12 20.83
C SER A 120 10.46 -5.52 20.80
N ILE A 121 10.76 -6.34 21.83
CA ILE A 121 10.16 -7.66 22.00
C ILE A 121 8.90 -7.48 22.86
N LEU A 122 7.78 -7.94 22.36
CA LEU A 122 6.47 -7.89 23.03
C LEU A 122 6.26 -9.07 23.97
N SER A 123 6.63 -10.26 23.51
CA SER A 123 6.55 -11.52 24.26
C SER A 123 7.43 -12.57 23.59
N GLY A 124 7.61 -13.72 24.25
CA GLY A 124 8.34 -14.82 23.64
C GLY A 124 8.48 -16.05 24.54
N THR A 125 8.94 -17.12 23.94
CA THR A 125 9.33 -18.40 24.51
C THR A 125 10.74 -18.76 24.05
N THR A 126 11.22 -19.95 24.35
CA THR A 126 12.52 -20.45 23.82
C THR A 126 12.50 -20.79 22.33
N SER A 127 11.32 -20.79 21.68
CA SER A 127 11.14 -21.13 20.26
C SER A 127 10.37 -20.07 19.45
N SER A 128 9.86 -19.00 20.10
CA SER A 128 9.12 -17.94 19.43
C SER A 128 9.37 -16.59 20.09
N LEU A 129 9.56 -15.52 19.29
CA LEU A 129 9.62 -14.13 19.74
C LEU A 129 8.61 -13.31 18.94
N LEU A 130 7.69 -12.64 19.62
CA LEU A 130 6.81 -11.64 19.02
C LEU A 130 7.46 -10.26 19.18
N VAL A 131 7.74 -9.60 18.06
CA VAL A 131 8.48 -8.33 18.03
C VAL A 131 7.72 -7.28 17.21
N THR A 132 8.01 -6.01 17.44
CA THR A 132 7.45 -4.91 16.62
C THR A 132 8.48 -4.48 15.59
N VAL A 133 8.09 -4.32 14.32
CA VAL A 133 8.94 -3.72 13.27
C VAL A 133 9.32 -2.30 13.71
N PRO A 134 10.60 -1.99 13.94
CA PRO A 134 10.99 -0.71 14.51
C PRO A 134 10.88 0.44 13.50
N ALA A 135 10.69 1.65 14.01
CA ALA A 135 10.82 2.86 13.20
C ALA A 135 12.24 2.94 12.62
N GLY A 136 12.33 3.28 11.33
CA GLY A 136 13.61 3.33 10.63
C GLY A 136 14.16 1.98 10.18
N ALA A 137 13.41 0.88 10.37
CA ALA A 137 13.76 -0.42 9.78
C ALA A 137 13.80 -0.32 8.25
N THR A 138 14.74 -1.02 7.66
CA THR A 138 14.86 -1.20 6.21
C THR A 138 14.74 -2.67 5.85
N THR A 139 14.35 -2.95 4.60
CA THR A 139 14.32 -4.32 4.08
C THR A 139 15.70 -4.97 4.21
N GLY A 140 15.74 -6.20 4.75
CA GLY A 140 16.98 -6.93 4.96
C GLY A 140 16.82 -8.06 5.97
N PRO A 141 17.91 -8.73 6.38
CA PRO A 141 17.85 -9.84 7.30
C PRO A 141 17.45 -9.40 8.72
N ILE A 142 16.74 -10.29 9.42
CA ILE A 142 16.52 -10.14 10.86
C ILE A 142 17.60 -10.92 11.61
N THR A 143 18.15 -10.33 12.65
CA THR A 143 19.10 -10.99 13.55
C THR A 143 18.55 -11.07 14.97
N VAL A 144 18.78 -12.23 15.62
CA VAL A 144 18.54 -12.42 17.04
C VAL A 144 19.87 -12.69 17.70
N ILE A 145 20.19 -11.94 18.75
CA ILE A 145 21.43 -12.01 19.50
C ILE A 145 21.09 -12.27 20.98
N ASN A 146 21.71 -13.28 21.57
CA ASN A 146 21.58 -13.59 23.00
C ASN A 146 22.84 -14.31 23.52
N ALA A 147 22.79 -14.84 24.74
CA ALA A 147 23.91 -15.58 25.32
C ALA A 147 24.28 -16.86 24.55
N ASN A 148 23.37 -17.41 23.75
CA ASN A 148 23.59 -18.59 22.92
C ASN A 148 24.22 -18.26 21.54
N GLY A 149 24.45 -16.98 21.23
CA GLY A 149 25.08 -16.54 19.98
C GLY A 149 24.23 -15.58 19.18
N THR A 150 24.43 -15.62 17.87
CA THR A 150 23.72 -14.79 16.87
C THR A 150 23.10 -15.68 15.81
N ALA A 151 21.80 -15.48 15.56
CA ALA A 151 21.08 -16.10 14.45
C ALA A 151 20.65 -15.03 13.46
N THR A 152 20.64 -15.41 12.16
CA THR A 152 20.18 -14.57 11.07
C THR A 152 19.04 -15.28 10.35
N SER A 153 17.99 -14.54 9.98
CA SER A 153 16.86 -15.11 9.23
C SER A 153 17.31 -15.68 7.88
N PRO A 154 16.76 -16.83 7.45
CA PRO A 154 17.14 -17.46 6.17
C PRO A 154 16.74 -16.60 4.97
N GLN A 155 15.71 -15.77 5.12
CA GLN A 155 15.23 -14.84 4.12
C GLN A 155 15.23 -13.40 4.63
N ALA A 156 15.38 -12.44 3.71
CA ALA A 156 15.26 -11.03 4.03
C ALA A 156 13.80 -10.70 4.35
N PHE A 157 13.60 -9.96 5.43
CA PHE A 157 12.29 -9.38 5.77
C PHE A 157 12.04 -8.12 4.95
N THR A 158 10.85 -8.00 4.34
CA THR A 158 10.48 -6.82 3.56
C THR A 158 9.74 -5.81 4.42
N VAL A 159 10.33 -4.63 4.60
CA VAL A 159 9.64 -3.50 5.24
C VAL A 159 8.77 -2.81 4.20
N LEU A 160 7.46 -2.83 4.43
CA LEU A 160 6.48 -2.19 3.56
C LEU A 160 6.43 -0.69 3.84
N VAL A 161 6.51 0.12 2.78
CA VAL A 161 6.39 1.58 2.87
C VAL A 161 5.19 2.00 2.02
N PRO A 162 4.13 2.56 2.64
CA PRO A 162 2.95 3.02 1.91
C PRO A 162 3.29 4.10 0.89
N PRO A 163 2.47 4.29 -0.16
CA PRO A 163 2.62 5.41 -1.08
C PRO A 163 2.36 6.73 -0.37
N ILE A 164 2.92 7.81 -0.92
CA ILE A 164 2.68 9.20 -0.48
C ILE A 164 2.32 10.01 -1.71
N ILE A 165 1.26 10.81 -1.63
CA ILE A 165 0.82 11.72 -2.69
C ILE A 165 1.24 13.13 -2.30
N THR A 166 1.97 13.83 -3.19
CA THR A 166 2.49 15.18 -2.94
C THR A 166 1.96 16.22 -3.90
N HIS A 167 1.63 15.83 -5.14
CA HIS A 167 1.22 16.77 -6.19
C HIS A 167 0.37 16.07 -7.26
N LEU A 168 -0.44 16.87 -7.98
CA LEU A 168 -1.25 16.48 -9.13
C LEU A 168 -1.00 17.43 -10.30
N ASP A 169 -0.87 16.87 -11.50
CA ASP A 169 -0.75 17.65 -12.73
C ASP A 169 -1.45 16.94 -13.90
N PRO A 170 -2.47 17.58 -14.53
CA PRO A 170 -3.17 18.79 -14.11
C PRO A 170 -4.12 18.53 -12.92
N LEU A 171 -4.45 19.60 -12.16
CA LEU A 171 -5.44 19.54 -11.08
C LEU A 171 -6.89 19.52 -11.58
N LYS A 172 -7.11 19.94 -12.84
CA LYS A 172 -8.45 20.11 -13.44
C LYS A 172 -8.77 19.01 -14.42
N ALA A 173 -9.99 18.47 -14.31
CA ALA A 173 -10.54 17.49 -15.23
C ALA A 173 -11.97 17.90 -15.63
N PRO A 174 -12.20 18.30 -16.90
CA PRO A 174 -13.53 18.71 -17.36
C PRO A 174 -14.52 17.54 -17.41
N GLN A 175 -15.81 17.83 -17.19
CA GLN A 175 -16.89 16.87 -17.36
C GLN A 175 -16.94 16.32 -18.80
N GLY A 176 -17.27 15.04 -18.91
CA GLY A 176 -17.44 14.35 -20.20
C GLY A 176 -16.13 14.08 -20.96
N ILE A 177 -14.98 14.40 -20.37
CA ILE A 177 -13.67 14.28 -21.00
C ILE A 177 -12.79 13.35 -20.18
N THR A 178 -11.98 12.53 -20.87
CA THR A 178 -10.89 11.78 -20.25
C THR A 178 -9.65 12.68 -20.16
N THR A 179 -9.19 12.96 -18.96
CA THR A 179 -8.02 13.79 -18.72
C THR A 179 -6.87 12.91 -18.23
N ARG A 180 -5.70 13.02 -18.87
CA ARG A 180 -4.49 12.39 -18.35
C ARG A 180 -3.94 13.22 -17.20
N VAL A 181 -3.82 12.60 -16.03
CA VAL A 181 -3.32 13.23 -14.80
C VAL A 181 -2.09 12.47 -14.35
N PHE A 182 -1.09 13.19 -13.90
CA PHE A 182 0.10 12.64 -13.27
C PHE A 182 0.00 12.85 -11.76
N ILE A 183 -0.11 11.76 -11.02
CA ILE A 183 -0.02 11.79 -9.57
C ILE A 183 1.46 11.71 -9.22
N LYS A 184 1.97 12.72 -8.51
CA LYS A 184 3.36 12.79 -8.05
C LYS A 184 3.44 12.45 -6.57
N GLY A 185 4.55 11.79 -6.18
CA GLY A 185 4.72 11.38 -4.79
C GLY A 185 5.91 10.47 -4.56
N PHE A 186 5.74 9.46 -3.71
CA PHE A 186 6.75 8.43 -3.42
C PHE A 186 6.09 7.06 -3.36
N ASN A 187 6.85 6.01 -3.69
CA ASN A 187 6.43 4.61 -3.68
C ASN A 187 5.17 4.33 -4.55
N LEU A 188 5.07 5.01 -5.70
CA LEU A 188 3.91 4.93 -6.59
C LEU A 188 4.02 3.84 -7.67
N LYS A 189 5.24 3.34 -7.94
CA LYS A 189 5.53 2.39 -9.04
C LYS A 189 4.66 1.14 -9.03
N THR A 190 4.34 0.63 -7.85
CA THR A 190 3.57 -0.61 -7.68
C THR A 190 2.07 -0.35 -7.46
N ALA A 191 1.56 0.83 -7.81
CA ALA A 191 0.16 1.16 -7.63
C ALA A 191 -0.74 0.19 -8.43
N THR A 192 -1.74 -0.35 -7.74
CA THR A 192 -2.71 -1.29 -8.30
C THR A 192 -4.08 -0.67 -8.54
N ALA A 193 -4.40 0.40 -7.83
CA ALA A 193 -5.66 1.11 -7.97
C ALA A 193 -5.56 2.59 -7.62
N VAL A 194 -6.36 3.40 -8.34
CA VAL A 194 -6.68 4.78 -7.98
C VAL A 194 -8.19 4.88 -7.91
N GLN A 195 -8.74 5.29 -6.76
CA GLN A 195 -10.17 5.30 -6.52
C GLN A 195 -10.64 6.67 -6.04
N PHE A 196 -11.76 7.13 -6.59
CA PHE A 196 -12.48 8.31 -6.13
C PHE A 196 -13.63 7.91 -5.22
N THR A 197 -13.95 8.76 -4.24
CA THR A 197 -15.15 8.59 -3.39
C THR A 197 -16.43 9.01 -4.11
N GLN A 198 -16.30 9.84 -5.16
CA GLN A 198 -17.41 10.37 -5.95
C GLN A 198 -17.79 9.39 -7.06
N ALA A 199 -19.05 8.97 -7.09
CA ALA A 199 -19.59 8.20 -8.20
C ALA A 199 -19.55 8.99 -9.53
N GLY A 200 -19.24 8.28 -10.63
CA GLY A 200 -19.07 8.90 -11.93
C GLY A 200 -17.67 9.46 -12.22
N LEU A 201 -16.76 9.42 -11.24
CA LEU A 201 -15.33 9.63 -11.43
C LEU A 201 -14.62 8.28 -11.41
N THR A 202 -13.89 7.98 -12.46
CA THR A 202 -13.07 6.76 -12.53
C THR A 202 -11.66 7.10 -12.95
N ALA A 203 -10.70 6.29 -12.48
CA ALA A 203 -9.30 6.41 -12.86
C ALA A 203 -8.76 5.09 -13.37
N THR A 204 -7.97 5.13 -14.43
CA THR A 204 -7.27 3.98 -14.99
C THR A 204 -5.77 4.27 -15.00
N ILE A 205 -5.00 3.43 -14.34
CA ILE A 205 -3.54 3.55 -14.32
C ILE A 205 -3.00 3.27 -15.72
N GLN A 206 -2.08 4.10 -16.17
CA GLN A 206 -1.42 3.99 -17.46
C GLN A 206 0.00 3.46 -17.30
N SER A 207 0.57 2.94 -18.40
CA SER A 207 1.97 2.52 -18.43
C SER A 207 2.92 3.69 -18.14
N GLY A 208 4.12 3.37 -17.60
CA GLY A 208 5.14 4.36 -17.29
C GLY A 208 5.09 4.86 -15.84
N ALA A 209 4.47 4.11 -14.91
CA ALA A 209 4.56 4.40 -13.49
C ALA A 209 6.01 4.25 -12.99
N THR A 210 6.46 5.24 -12.24
CA THR A 210 7.74 5.28 -11.53
C THR A 210 7.51 5.44 -10.03
N ASP A 211 8.55 5.41 -9.23
CA ASP A 211 8.39 5.58 -7.78
C ASP A 211 7.85 6.97 -7.40
N ASP A 212 8.10 7.98 -8.23
CA ASP A 212 7.70 9.38 -7.99
C ASP A 212 6.52 9.85 -8.85
N THR A 213 6.12 9.09 -9.87
CA THR A 213 5.09 9.50 -10.84
C THR A 213 4.19 8.35 -11.23
N LEU A 214 2.87 8.55 -11.08
CA LEU A 214 1.84 7.61 -11.51
C LEU A 214 0.95 8.27 -12.57
N PRO A 215 1.07 7.91 -13.85
CA PRO A 215 0.19 8.39 -14.89
C PRO A 215 -1.17 7.68 -14.81
N VAL A 216 -2.25 8.46 -14.79
CA VAL A 216 -3.63 7.96 -14.77
C VAL A 216 -4.51 8.68 -15.77
N ASN A 217 -5.44 7.99 -16.38
CA ASN A 217 -6.53 8.59 -17.12
C ASN A 217 -7.74 8.73 -16.19
N VAL A 218 -8.14 9.96 -15.94
CA VAL A 218 -9.34 10.27 -15.14
C VAL A 218 -10.50 10.54 -16.10
N VAL A 219 -11.55 9.75 -15.99
CA VAL A 219 -12.80 9.92 -16.73
C VAL A 219 -13.81 10.58 -15.81
N VAL A 220 -14.34 11.71 -16.24
CA VAL A 220 -15.36 12.46 -15.50
C VAL A 220 -16.70 12.28 -16.22
N GLY A 221 -17.65 11.62 -15.56
CA GLY A 221 -19.02 11.50 -16.07
C GLY A 221 -19.69 12.87 -16.20
N GLY A 222 -20.56 13.02 -17.23
CA GLY A 222 -21.24 14.30 -17.48
C GLY A 222 -22.20 14.76 -16.37
N ALA A 223 -22.60 13.86 -15.47
CA ALA A 223 -23.47 14.16 -14.33
C ALA A 223 -22.68 14.48 -13.03
N VAL A 224 -21.35 14.38 -13.02
CA VAL A 224 -20.54 14.69 -11.84
C VAL A 224 -20.55 16.21 -11.63
N PRO A 225 -21.03 16.75 -10.51
CA PRO A 225 -21.06 18.18 -10.28
C PRO A 225 -19.66 18.81 -10.34
N PRO A 226 -19.50 20.07 -10.77
CA PRO A 226 -18.26 20.79 -10.60
C PRO A 226 -17.87 20.87 -9.12
N GLY A 227 -16.59 20.62 -8.82
CA GLY A 227 -16.11 20.58 -7.44
C GLY A 227 -14.75 19.90 -7.32
N SER A 228 -14.26 19.79 -6.09
CA SER A 228 -12.97 19.17 -5.79
C SER A 228 -13.19 17.83 -5.10
N TYR A 229 -12.64 16.78 -5.67
CA TYR A 229 -12.86 15.40 -5.25
C TYR A 229 -11.57 14.73 -4.79
N ALA A 230 -11.65 14.12 -3.61
CA ALA A 230 -10.57 13.33 -3.04
C ALA A 230 -10.49 11.95 -3.73
N PHE A 231 -9.31 11.38 -3.69
CA PHE A 231 -9.04 10.05 -4.20
C PHE A 231 -8.03 9.32 -3.31
N SER A 232 -7.86 8.03 -3.56
CA SER A 232 -6.84 7.22 -2.92
C SER A 232 -6.00 6.49 -3.95
N VAL A 233 -4.74 6.22 -3.61
CA VAL A 233 -3.82 5.37 -4.37
C VAL A 233 -3.49 4.16 -3.52
N THR A 234 -3.73 2.96 -4.04
CA THR A 234 -3.44 1.69 -3.37
C THR A 234 -2.25 1.01 -4.04
N THR A 235 -1.32 0.54 -3.21
CA THR A 235 -0.19 -0.32 -3.57
C THR A 235 -0.23 -1.58 -2.71
N PRO A 236 0.54 -2.64 -2.99
CA PRO A 236 0.69 -3.78 -2.09
C PRO A 236 1.18 -3.40 -0.69
N SER A 237 1.90 -2.27 -0.57
CA SER A 237 2.43 -1.74 0.70
C SER A 237 1.42 -0.90 1.49
N GLY A 238 0.24 -0.62 0.95
CA GLY A 238 -0.81 0.15 1.63
C GLY A 238 -1.50 1.16 0.72
N THR A 239 -2.37 1.97 1.32
CA THR A 239 -3.18 2.98 0.63
C THR A 239 -2.87 4.38 1.16
N ALA A 240 -2.61 5.33 0.24
CA ALA A 240 -2.54 6.75 0.56
C ALA A 240 -3.84 7.44 0.16
N GLN A 241 -4.31 8.33 1.04
CA GLN A 241 -5.40 9.26 0.74
C GLN A 241 -4.81 10.55 0.16
N SER A 242 -5.51 11.16 -0.81
CA SER A 242 -5.05 12.39 -1.44
C SER A 242 -5.02 13.61 -0.50
N GLY A 243 -5.66 13.52 0.67
CA GLY A 243 -5.67 14.60 1.66
C GLY A 243 -6.21 15.91 1.09
N THR A 244 -5.38 16.94 1.10
CA THR A 244 -5.68 18.26 0.51
C THR A 244 -5.54 18.27 -1.01
N MET A 245 -4.85 17.31 -1.62
CA MET A 245 -4.73 17.15 -3.07
C MET A 245 -6.04 16.61 -3.62
N LYS A 246 -6.69 17.37 -4.51
CA LYS A 246 -7.99 16.99 -5.06
C LYS A 246 -8.02 17.24 -6.55
N VAL A 247 -8.70 16.36 -7.30
CA VAL A 247 -9.03 16.61 -8.70
C VAL A 247 -10.21 17.57 -8.74
N THR A 248 -10.05 18.70 -9.42
CA THR A 248 -11.11 19.69 -9.59
C THR A 248 -11.86 19.41 -10.87
N VAL A 249 -13.12 19.01 -10.74
CA VAL A 249 -14.04 18.87 -11.88
C VAL A 249 -14.54 20.24 -12.30
N THR A 250 -14.40 20.56 -13.57
CA THR A 250 -14.90 21.80 -14.18
C THR A 250 -16.01 21.50 -15.17
N LEU A 251 -16.84 22.49 -15.47
CA LEU A 251 -17.73 22.38 -16.62
C LEU A 251 -16.92 22.18 -17.90
N PRO A 252 -17.45 21.46 -18.88
CA PRO A 252 -16.82 21.39 -20.18
C PRO A 252 -16.70 22.82 -20.70
N VAL A 253 -15.52 23.18 -21.19
CA VAL A 253 -15.39 24.43 -21.96
C VAL A 253 -16.28 24.23 -23.17
N PRO A 254 -17.22 25.15 -23.46
CA PRO A 254 -18.01 25.05 -24.66
C PRO A 254 -17.05 24.99 -25.86
N GLY A 255 -16.87 23.79 -26.38
CA GLY A 255 -16.10 23.62 -27.60
C GLY A 255 -16.89 24.33 -28.69
N PHE A 256 -16.24 25.19 -29.45
CA PHE A 256 -16.81 25.60 -30.73
C PHE A 256 -17.09 24.31 -31.52
N ASN A 257 -18.35 24.04 -31.74
CA ASN A 257 -18.73 22.87 -32.55
C ASN A 257 -18.25 23.17 -33.98
N THR A 258 -17.10 22.61 -34.32
CA THR A 258 -16.42 22.81 -35.60
C THR A 258 -17.24 22.23 -36.78
N THR A 259 -18.37 21.58 -36.52
CA THR A 259 -19.29 21.08 -37.54
C THR A 259 -20.36 22.09 -37.97
N LYS A 260 -20.49 23.23 -37.29
CA LYS A 260 -21.30 24.32 -37.81
C LYS A 260 -20.46 25.17 -38.75
N LEU A 261 -20.62 24.91 -40.03
CA LEU A 261 -20.13 25.81 -41.09
C LEU A 261 -20.87 27.14 -40.93
N LEU A 262 -20.26 28.13 -40.32
CA LEU A 262 -20.80 29.47 -40.26
C LEU A 262 -20.54 30.13 -41.61
N THR A 263 -21.51 30.07 -42.52
CA THR A 263 -21.47 30.80 -43.78
C THR A 263 -21.87 32.24 -43.49
N ILE A 264 -20.91 33.11 -43.29
CA ILE A 264 -21.15 34.54 -43.21
C ILE A 264 -21.26 35.06 -44.64
N LYS A 265 -22.45 35.32 -45.10
CA LYS A 265 -22.69 36.07 -46.35
C LYS A 265 -22.57 37.54 -46.00
N MET A 266 -21.49 38.16 -46.34
CA MET A 266 -21.31 39.63 -46.27
C MET A 266 -21.87 40.23 -47.57
N PRO A 267 -22.73 41.26 -47.50
CA PRO A 267 -23.18 41.93 -48.73
C PRO A 267 -22.01 42.68 -49.38
N LEU A 268 -21.82 42.47 -50.68
CA LEU A 268 -20.84 43.15 -51.48
C LEU A 268 -21.38 44.54 -51.79
N ASN A 269 -20.84 45.59 -51.16
CA ASN A 269 -21.13 46.97 -51.55
C ASN A 269 -20.11 47.42 -52.59
N THR A 270 -20.54 47.61 -53.83
CA THR A 270 -19.72 47.75 -55.02
C THR A 270 -19.21 49.19 -55.28
N SER A 271 -19.19 50.07 -54.33
CA SER A 271 -18.67 51.43 -54.52
C SER A 271 -17.42 51.71 -53.68
N VAL A 272 -16.26 51.37 -54.24
CA VAL A 272 -14.98 51.89 -53.75
C VAL A 272 -14.64 53.09 -54.63
N PRO A 273 -14.53 54.32 -54.08
CA PRO A 273 -13.97 55.43 -54.82
C PRO A 273 -12.49 55.21 -55.09
N ALA A 274 -12.04 55.39 -56.32
CA ALA A 274 -10.69 55.04 -56.78
C ALA A 274 -9.58 55.97 -56.27
N THR A 275 -9.77 56.80 -55.25
CA THR A 275 -8.83 57.87 -54.92
C THR A 275 -8.66 58.16 -53.44
N SER A 276 -8.67 57.20 -52.56
CA SER A 276 -8.25 57.38 -51.19
C SER A 276 -7.40 56.24 -50.73
N GLN A 277 -6.10 56.50 -50.58
CA GLN A 277 -5.21 55.57 -49.86
C GLN A 277 -5.60 55.58 -48.39
N PRO A 278 -5.95 54.43 -47.82
CA PRO A 278 -6.35 54.34 -46.41
C PRO A 278 -5.14 54.51 -45.52
N SER A 279 -5.09 55.57 -44.78
CA SER A 279 -4.16 55.77 -43.66
C SER A 279 -4.83 55.25 -42.39
N GLY A 280 -4.61 53.97 -42.07
CA GLY A 280 -5.09 53.39 -40.81
C GLY A 280 -6.04 52.20 -40.97
N PRO A 281 -6.28 51.46 -39.89
CA PRO A 281 -6.96 50.15 -39.93
C PRO A 281 -8.50 50.17 -39.99
N SER A 282 -9.08 51.22 -40.60
CA SER A 282 -10.54 51.30 -40.83
C SER A 282 -10.86 51.27 -42.33
N ALA A 283 -10.44 50.22 -43.00
CA ALA A 283 -10.97 49.94 -44.34
C ALA A 283 -12.25 49.11 -44.20
N SER A 284 -13.39 49.77 -44.38
CA SER A 284 -14.63 49.09 -44.61
C SER A 284 -14.63 48.57 -46.07
N THR A 285 -14.10 47.37 -46.24
CA THR A 285 -14.13 46.72 -47.56
C THR A 285 -15.30 45.75 -47.57
N THR A 286 -16.33 46.14 -48.26
CA THR A 286 -17.44 45.24 -48.58
C THR A 286 -17.05 44.39 -49.75
N MET A 287 -16.38 43.28 -49.52
CA MET A 287 -16.21 42.19 -50.47
C MET A 287 -17.08 41.00 -50.07
N ALA A 288 -17.89 40.51 -50.98
CA ALA A 288 -18.52 39.22 -50.84
C ALA A 288 -17.46 38.16 -51.09
N THR A 289 -16.77 37.78 -50.08
CA THR A 289 -15.84 36.66 -50.14
C THR A 289 -16.38 35.56 -49.25
N THR A 290 -16.65 34.39 -49.83
CA THR A 290 -16.91 33.17 -49.06
C THR A 290 -15.60 32.74 -48.46
N VAL A 291 -15.33 33.10 -47.19
CA VAL A 291 -14.17 32.59 -46.45
C VAL A 291 -14.55 31.25 -45.85
N GLN A 292 -14.13 30.18 -46.49
CA GLN A 292 -14.14 28.84 -45.87
C GLN A 292 -12.88 28.81 -44.97
N ILE A 293 -13.10 28.92 -43.66
CA ILE A 293 -12.06 28.64 -42.67
C ILE A 293 -12.24 27.19 -42.25
N PRO A 294 -11.37 26.25 -42.65
CA PRO A 294 -11.38 24.92 -42.03
C PRO A 294 -10.79 25.06 -40.62
N LEU A 295 -11.64 25.07 -39.60
CA LEU A 295 -11.22 25.00 -38.23
C LEU A 295 -10.80 23.56 -37.89
N THR A 296 -9.57 23.22 -38.25
CA THR A 296 -8.97 21.93 -37.85
C THR A 296 -8.02 22.05 -36.63
N THR A 297 -7.98 23.22 -35.99
CA THR A 297 -7.10 23.46 -34.83
C THR A 297 -7.92 23.88 -33.61
N THR A 298 -7.84 23.09 -32.54
CA THR A 298 -8.21 23.50 -31.19
C THR A 298 -7.30 24.68 -30.78
N VAL A 299 -7.86 25.88 -30.72
CA VAL A 299 -7.15 27.04 -30.15
C VAL A 299 -7.19 26.84 -28.61
N PRO A 300 -6.05 26.77 -27.92
CA PRO A 300 -6.03 26.79 -26.46
C PRO A 300 -6.67 28.07 -25.95
N ALA A 301 -7.52 27.96 -24.94
CA ALA A 301 -8.28 29.07 -24.35
C ALA A 301 -7.43 30.12 -23.58
N THR A 302 -6.12 30.19 -23.82
CA THR A 302 -5.17 31.06 -23.08
C THR A 302 -4.50 32.13 -23.92
N VAL A 303 -4.90 32.34 -25.17
CA VAL A 303 -4.37 33.48 -25.95
C VAL A 303 -5.43 34.58 -25.96
N ALA A 304 -5.29 35.55 -25.09
CA ALA A 304 -6.00 36.80 -25.25
C ALA A 304 -5.53 37.46 -26.56
N PRO A 305 -6.46 37.85 -27.47
CA PRO A 305 -6.06 38.52 -28.70
C PRO A 305 -5.48 39.91 -28.36
N THR A 306 -4.21 40.09 -28.56
CA THR A 306 -3.57 41.42 -28.64
C THR A 306 -3.72 41.92 -30.07
N GLY A 307 -4.92 42.41 -30.40
CA GLY A 307 -5.24 42.99 -31.70
C GLY A 307 -6.53 43.78 -31.60
N PRO A 308 -6.86 44.61 -32.61
CA PRO A 308 -8.06 45.44 -32.55
C PRO A 308 -9.31 44.57 -32.30
N SER A 309 -10.09 44.97 -31.28
CA SER A 309 -11.32 44.28 -30.89
C SER A 309 -12.36 44.38 -31.99
N PHE A 310 -12.80 43.22 -32.49
CA PHE A 310 -14.00 43.18 -33.33
C PHE A 310 -15.20 43.03 -32.38
N ASP A 311 -16.07 44.05 -32.41
CA ASP A 311 -17.34 43.98 -31.72
C ASP A 311 -18.30 43.10 -32.55
N VAL A 312 -18.51 41.89 -32.13
CA VAL A 312 -19.50 40.98 -32.77
C VAL A 312 -20.79 41.07 -31.96
N SER A 313 -21.60 42.02 -32.31
CA SER A 313 -22.98 42.05 -31.83
C SER A 313 -23.75 40.89 -32.46
N PRO A 314 -24.43 40.07 -31.66
CA PRO A 314 -25.25 39.01 -32.22
C PRO A 314 -26.46 39.59 -32.93
N VAL A 315 -26.60 39.34 -34.24
CA VAL A 315 -27.83 39.63 -35.00
C VAL A 315 -28.89 38.61 -34.60
N THR A 316 -29.85 39.04 -33.81
CA THR A 316 -30.93 38.18 -33.27
C THR A 316 -32.15 38.06 -34.15
N SER A 317 -32.13 38.45 -35.43
CA SER A 317 -33.23 38.22 -36.33
C SER A 317 -32.78 37.83 -37.72
N VAL A 318 -32.94 36.56 -38.04
CA VAL A 318 -32.99 36.07 -39.42
C VAL A 318 -34.46 35.92 -39.74
N GLY A 319 -35.05 36.89 -40.41
CA GLY A 319 -36.32 36.69 -41.14
C GLY A 319 -36.08 35.81 -42.36
N MET A 320 -36.79 34.69 -42.38
CA MET A 320 -36.89 33.92 -43.62
C MET A 320 -37.98 34.48 -44.55
N PRO A 321 -37.77 34.45 -45.85
CA PRO A 321 -38.85 34.58 -46.79
C PRO A 321 -39.68 33.28 -46.89
#